data_df0a0ce3647d1fcc67718dbf39155edd
#
_entry.id   df0a0ce3647d1fcc67718dbf39155edd
#
_cell.length_a   1.000
_cell.length_b   1.000
_cell.length_c   1.000
_cell.angle_alpha   90.00
_cell.angle_beta   90.00
_cell.angle_gamma   90.00
#
_symmetry.space_group_name_H-M   'P 1'
#
loop_
_entity.id
_entity.type
_entity.pdbx_description
1 polymer ?
#
loop_
_entity_poly.entity_id
_entity_poly.type
_entity_poly.pdbx_seq_one_letter_code
_entity_poly.pdbx_strand_id
1 'polypeptide(L)'
;MHRITAHQPYPLFNTAATRRLEKAAAAALPPHTLMQRAGLAAAQLAQALAPHARTVWIACGPGNNGGDGLEAAMHLQRSGRRVVVTWLGQPDTAPADARASWQRARDAGVSWADTAPDDLGANDLCIDALLGIGVSSSPHSPARAPDARLRACLQALHHSPAPVLAVDLPSGLDADTGQFAAGLAPDTPPHLHHQAPPPRHTLSLLTLKPGLFTAAGRDAAGQVWLDDLGVEPGHEPPNAWLSGPALPASRAHASHKG
;
A
#
# COMPACT_ATOMS: atom_id res chain seq x y z
N MET A 1 -0.39 0.78 14.40
CA MET A 1 -0.35 1.72 13.24
C MET A 1 0.10 3.09 13.69
N HIS A 2 1.01 3.75 12.97
CA HIS A 2 1.44 5.12 13.20
C HIS A 2 1.88 5.80 11.90
N ARG A 3 1.75 7.14 11.86
CA ARG A 3 2.18 7.94 10.71
C ARG A 3 3.69 8.15 10.75
N ILE A 4 4.35 8.01 9.60
CA ILE A 4 5.78 8.27 9.46
C ILE A 4 6.02 9.76 9.34
N THR A 5 6.95 10.27 10.14
CA THR A 5 7.32 11.70 10.21
C THR A 5 8.84 11.85 10.27
N ALA A 6 9.35 13.03 9.93
CA ALA A 6 10.78 13.28 9.93
C ALA A 6 11.40 13.50 11.34
N HIS A 7 10.64 13.28 12.43
CA HIS A 7 11.10 13.59 13.77
C HIS A 7 11.97 12.53 14.43
N GLN A 8 11.95 11.31 13.89
CA GLN A 8 12.73 10.19 14.40
C GLN A 8 13.23 9.31 13.25
N PRO A 9 14.33 8.56 13.44
CA PRO A 9 14.78 7.59 12.47
C PRO A 9 13.86 6.37 12.45
N TYR A 10 13.66 5.79 11.23
CA TYR A 10 12.91 4.55 11.05
C TYR A 10 13.75 3.55 10.27
N PRO A 11 13.76 2.26 10.68
CA PRO A 11 14.44 1.22 9.93
C PRO A 11 13.70 0.92 8.62
N LEU A 12 14.46 0.75 7.55
CA LEU A 12 13.97 0.38 6.23
C LEU A 12 14.45 -1.03 5.86
N PHE A 13 13.53 -1.83 5.34
CA PHE A 13 13.80 -3.21 4.95
C PHE A 13 13.49 -3.40 3.47
N ASN A 14 14.43 -3.95 2.72
CA ASN A 14 14.21 -4.28 1.32
C ASN A 14 13.23 -5.46 1.16
N THR A 15 12.83 -5.73 -0.07
CA THR A 15 11.90 -6.81 -0.42
C THR A 15 12.35 -8.15 0.13
N ALA A 16 13.64 -8.47 0.06
CA ALA A 16 14.16 -9.76 0.53
C ALA A 16 14.08 -9.90 2.06
N ALA A 17 14.43 -8.86 2.81
CA ALA A 17 14.32 -8.82 4.27
C ALA A 17 12.86 -8.88 4.71
N THR A 18 11.98 -8.07 4.09
CA THR A 18 10.54 -8.09 4.37
C THR A 18 9.93 -9.48 4.16
N ARG A 19 10.27 -10.18 3.08
CA ARG A 19 9.79 -11.55 2.82
C ARG A 19 10.29 -12.56 3.85
N ARG A 20 11.52 -12.41 4.38
CA ARG A 20 12.00 -13.27 5.46
C ARG A 20 11.21 -13.06 6.74
N LEU A 21 10.94 -11.80 7.10
CA LEU A 21 10.11 -11.46 8.25
C LEU A 21 8.68 -11.97 8.10
N GLU A 22 8.06 -11.75 6.95
CA GLU A 22 6.71 -12.26 6.63
C GLU A 22 6.64 -13.78 6.78
N LYS A 23 7.61 -14.50 6.19
CA LYS A 23 7.66 -15.96 6.27
C LYS A 23 7.84 -16.46 7.70
N ALA A 24 8.71 -15.83 8.48
CA ALA A 24 8.95 -16.19 9.88
C ALA A 24 7.69 -15.95 10.73
N ALA A 25 7.05 -14.80 10.55
CA ALA A 25 5.81 -14.45 11.25
C ALA A 25 4.65 -15.39 10.86
N ALA A 26 4.49 -15.70 9.58
CA ALA A 26 3.47 -16.62 9.10
C ALA A 26 3.65 -18.04 9.66
N ALA A 27 4.89 -18.49 9.86
CA ALA A 27 5.18 -19.79 10.48
C ALA A 27 4.85 -19.85 11.99
N ALA A 28 4.88 -18.71 12.68
CA ALA A 28 4.63 -18.60 14.11
C ALA A 28 3.16 -18.28 14.47
N LEU A 29 2.36 -17.87 13.51
CA LEU A 29 0.97 -17.43 13.70
C LEU A 29 -0.01 -18.44 13.10
N PRO A 30 -1.26 -18.46 13.57
CA PRO A 30 -2.33 -19.22 12.91
C PRO A 30 -2.48 -18.81 11.44
N PRO A 31 -2.95 -19.72 10.57
CA PRO A 31 -3.18 -19.41 9.15
C PRO A 31 -4.03 -18.14 8.95
N HIS A 32 -3.75 -17.38 7.93
CA HIS A 32 -4.46 -16.14 7.54
C HIS A 32 -4.31 -14.95 8.50
N THR A 33 -3.61 -15.10 9.63
CA THR A 33 -3.54 -14.03 10.66
C THR A 33 -2.92 -12.74 10.15
N LEU A 34 -1.82 -12.82 9.40
CA LEU A 34 -1.16 -11.60 8.86
C LEU A 34 -2.09 -10.85 7.92
N MET A 35 -2.74 -11.55 7.00
CA MET A 35 -3.69 -10.94 6.05
C MET A 35 -4.91 -10.34 6.75
N GLN A 36 -5.44 -11.00 7.77
CA GLN A 36 -6.54 -10.47 8.58
C GLN A 36 -6.14 -9.18 9.29
N ARG A 37 -4.93 -9.12 9.86
CA ARG A 37 -4.40 -7.92 10.50
C ARG A 37 -4.17 -6.80 9.48
N ALA A 38 -3.61 -7.12 8.30
CA ALA A 38 -3.36 -6.17 7.23
C ALA A 38 -4.66 -5.53 6.72
N GLY A 39 -5.66 -6.35 6.42
CA GLY A 39 -6.96 -5.86 5.97
C GLY A 39 -7.70 -5.04 7.03
N LEU A 40 -7.61 -5.44 8.31
CA LEU A 40 -8.18 -4.66 9.41
C LEU A 40 -7.48 -3.30 9.53
N ALA A 41 -6.15 -3.26 9.47
CA ALA A 41 -5.37 -2.03 9.51
C ALA A 41 -5.72 -1.09 8.34
N ALA A 42 -5.84 -1.64 7.12
CA ALA A 42 -6.25 -0.89 5.95
C ALA A 42 -7.67 -0.31 6.10
N ALA A 43 -8.62 -1.09 6.62
CA ALA A 43 -9.98 -0.63 6.87
C ALA A 43 -10.05 0.46 7.95
N GLN A 44 -9.29 0.32 9.03
CA GLN A 44 -9.21 1.32 10.10
C GLN A 44 -8.62 2.65 9.59
N LEU A 45 -7.53 2.59 8.81
CA LEU A 45 -6.94 3.79 8.22
C LEU A 45 -7.89 4.43 7.21
N ALA A 46 -8.53 3.66 6.36
CA ALA A 46 -9.52 4.15 5.40
C ALA A 46 -10.64 4.93 6.09
N GLN A 47 -11.18 4.42 7.20
CA GLN A 47 -12.20 5.11 7.99
C GLN A 47 -11.69 6.39 8.65
N ALA A 48 -10.43 6.39 9.12
CA ALA A 48 -9.83 7.57 9.73
C ALA A 48 -9.54 8.68 8.71
N LEU A 49 -9.10 8.31 7.50
CA LEU A 49 -8.79 9.26 6.41
C LEU A 49 -10.06 9.83 5.76
N ALA A 50 -11.08 9.03 5.60
CA ALA A 50 -12.31 9.40 4.91
C ALA A 50 -13.58 8.96 5.71
N PRO A 51 -13.83 9.56 6.90
CA PRO A 51 -14.92 9.13 7.79
C PRO A 51 -16.30 9.32 7.17
N HIS A 52 -16.41 10.20 6.18
CA HIS A 52 -17.66 10.53 5.50
C HIS A 52 -17.71 10.05 4.04
N ALA A 53 -16.79 9.15 3.63
CA ALA A 53 -16.81 8.60 2.28
C ALA A 53 -18.16 7.95 2.00
N ARG A 54 -18.78 8.33 0.87
CA ARG A 54 -20.06 7.78 0.42
C ARG A 54 -19.87 6.40 -0.16
N THR A 55 -18.82 6.24 -0.97
CA THR A 55 -18.43 4.97 -1.59
C THR A 55 -16.95 4.75 -1.33
N VAL A 56 -16.59 3.51 -1.01
CA VAL A 56 -15.19 3.04 -0.98
C VAL A 56 -15.01 2.07 -2.13
N TRP A 57 -14.25 2.49 -3.16
CA TRP A 57 -13.86 1.59 -4.23
C TRP A 57 -12.50 0.97 -3.92
N ILE A 58 -12.41 -0.36 -4.04
CA ILE A 58 -11.19 -1.12 -3.75
C ILE A 58 -10.79 -1.90 -5.00
N ALA A 59 -9.65 -1.54 -5.58
CA ALA A 59 -9.03 -2.26 -6.69
C ALA A 59 -8.09 -3.33 -6.13
N CYS A 60 -8.46 -4.60 -6.28
CA CYS A 60 -7.73 -5.75 -5.75
C CYS A 60 -7.03 -6.52 -6.86
N GLY A 61 -5.73 -6.76 -6.69
CA GLY A 61 -4.94 -7.62 -7.58
C GLY A 61 -5.14 -9.11 -7.36
N PRO A 62 -4.48 -9.96 -8.16
CA PRO A 62 -4.62 -11.41 -8.06
C PRO A 62 -3.81 -12.06 -6.93
N GLY A 63 -2.88 -11.31 -6.31
CA GLY A 63 -1.97 -11.81 -5.27
C GLY A 63 -2.41 -11.49 -3.84
N ASN A 64 -1.47 -11.61 -2.90
CA ASN A 64 -1.72 -11.35 -1.47
C ASN A 64 -2.11 -9.90 -1.19
N ASN A 65 -1.54 -8.92 -1.88
CA ASN A 65 -1.94 -7.52 -1.72
C ASN A 65 -3.44 -7.31 -2.06
N GLY A 66 -3.93 -8.00 -3.12
CA GLY A 66 -5.36 -8.06 -3.40
C GLY A 66 -6.16 -8.73 -2.27
N GLY A 67 -5.59 -9.74 -1.62
CA GLY A 67 -6.15 -10.38 -0.44
C GLY A 67 -6.32 -9.44 0.74
N ASP A 68 -5.33 -8.58 1.00
CA ASP A 68 -5.39 -7.53 2.03
C ASP A 68 -6.53 -6.54 1.73
N GLY A 69 -6.67 -6.15 0.45
CA GLY A 69 -7.78 -5.31 -0.01
C GLY A 69 -9.15 -5.98 0.14
N LEU A 70 -9.26 -7.27 -0.15
CA LEU A 70 -10.49 -8.05 0.04
C LEU A 70 -10.87 -8.17 1.52
N GLU A 71 -9.89 -8.36 2.38
CA GLU A 71 -10.10 -8.38 3.83
C GLU A 71 -10.55 -7.00 4.34
N ALA A 72 -9.94 -5.93 3.85
CA ALA A 72 -10.36 -4.55 4.16
C ALA A 72 -11.80 -4.30 3.69
N ALA A 73 -12.18 -4.79 2.51
CA ALA A 73 -13.54 -4.68 1.99
C ALA A 73 -14.57 -5.32 2.93
N MET A 74 -14.29 -6.50 3.46
CA MET A 74 -15.13 -7.18 4.43
C MET A 74 -15.33 -6.34 5.70
N HIS A 75 -14.26 -5.79 6.26
CA HIS A 75 -14.33 -4.95 7.47
C HIS A 75 -15.11 -3.65 7.22
N LEU A 76 -14.87 -2.95 6.11
CA LEU A 76 -15.58 -1.73 5.73
C LEU A 76 -17.05 -1.99 5.49
N GLN A 77 -17.41 -3.07 4.79
CA GLN A 77 -18.80 -3.46 4.57
C GLN A 77 -19.52 -3.73 5.89
N ARG A 78 -18.90 -4.48 6.80
CA ARG A 78 -19.45 -4.75 8.14
C ARG A 78 -19.60 -3.50 9.01
N SER A 79 -18.81 -2.47 8.76
CA SER A 79 -18.95 -1.17 9.43
C SER A 79 -20.01 -0.26 8.80
N GLY A 80 -20.79 -0.77 7.84
CA GLY A 80 -21.89 -0.04 7.19
C GLY A 80 -21.46 0.89 6.05
N ARG A 81 -20.24 0.73 5.51
CA ARG A 81 -19.80 1.52 4.35
C ARG A 81 -20.31 0.88 3.05
N ARG A 82 -20.64 1.69 2.05
CA ARG A 82 -20.88 1.22 0.69
C ARG A 82 -19.55 0.87 0.06
N VAL A 83 -19.26 -0.41 -0.10
CA VAL A 83 -18.00 -0.92 -0.66
C VAL A 83 -18.26 -1.51 -2.04
N VAL A 84 -17.43 -1.15 -3.02
CA VAL A 84 -17.39 -1.74 -4.34
C VAL A 84 -15.98 -2.29 -4.60
N VAL A 85 -15.87 -3.56 -4.96
CA VAL A 85 -14.59 -4.22 -5.24
C VAL A 85 -14.47 -4.54 -6.72
N THR A 86 -13.35 -4.17 -7.32
CA THR A 86 -12.89 -4.69 -8.61
C THR A 86 -11.73 -5.64 -8.35
N TRP A 87 -11.94 -6.93 -8.56
CA TRP A 87 -10.92 -7.94 -8.32
C TRP A 87 -10.37 -8.52 -9.63
N LEU A 88 -9.05 -8.47 -9.80
CA LEU A 88 -8.35 -8.98 -10.98
C LEU A 88 -7.93 -10.45 -10.83
N GLY A 89 -8.13 -11.04 -9.66
CA GLY A 89 -7.85 -12.44 -9.39
C GLY A 89 -9.00 -13.37 -9.73
N GLN A 90 -8.76 -14.66 -9.52
CA GLN A 90 -9.74 -15.73 -9.67
C GLN A 90 -9.62 -16.67 -8.46
N PRO A 91 -10.73 -17.19 -7.90
CA PRO A 91 -10.68 -18.05 -6.71
C PRO A 91 -9.79 -19.28 -6.87
N ASP A 92 -9.80 -19.88 -8.06
CA ASP A 92 -9.09 -21.14 -8.31
C ASP A 92 -7.56 -20.96 -8.40
N THR A 93 -7.09 -19.78 -8.76
CA THR A 93 -5.65 -19.49 -8.95
C THR A 93 -5.08 -18.55 -7.88
N ALA A 94 -5.93 -17.97 -7.05
CA ALA A 94 -5.50 -17.06 -5.99
C ALA A 94 -4.72 -17.79 -4.89
N PRO A 95 -3.76 -17.13 -4.25
CA PRO A 95 -3.12 -17.62 -3.02
C PRO A 95 -4.16 -18.01 -1.96
N ALA A 96 -3.84 -18.98 -1.11
CA ALA A 96 -4.77 -19.51 -0.12
C ALA A 96 -5.37 -18.43 0.79
N ASP A 97 -4.52 -17.47 1.24
CA ASP A 97 -4.96 -16.38 2.10
C ASP A 97 -5.89 -15.41 1.37
N ALA A 98 -5.54 -15.02 0.13
CA ALA A 98 -6.37 -14.15 -0.69
C ALA A 98 -7.73 -14.80 -1.03
N ARG A 99 -7.74 -16.11 -1.31
CA ARG A 99 -8.99 -16.87 -1.52
C ARG A 99 -9.87 -16.89 -0.28
N ALA A 100 -9.29 -17.08 0.90
CA ALA A 100 -10.03 -17.02 2.16
C ALA A 100 -10.61 -15.63 2.42
N SER A 101 -9.87 -14.55 2.11
CA SER A 101 -10.36 -13.17 2.20
C SER A 101 -11.47 -12.89 1.19
N TRP A 102 -11.35 -13.40 -0.03
CA TRP A 102 -12.42 -13.31 -1.04
C TRP A 102 -13.73 -13.96 -0.55
N GLN A 103 -13.64 -15.16 0.05
CA GLN A 103 -14.82 -15.80 0.61
C GLN A 103 -15.47 -14.97 1.72
N ARG A 104 -14.64 -14.43 2.65
CA ARG A 104 -15.14 -13.56 3.73
C ARG A 104 -15.78 -12.27 3.20
N ALA A 105 -15.22 -11.66 2.16
CA ALA A 105 -15.79 -10.47 1.53
C ALA A 105 -17.15 -10.77 0.87
N ARG A 106 -17.28 -11.92 0.19
CA ARG A 106 -18.55 -12.39 -0.36
C ARG A 106 -19.60 -12.62 0.73
N ASP A 107 -19.23 -13.30 1.79
CA ASP A 107 -20.13 -13.62 2.92
C ASP A 107 -20.58 -12.35 3.65
N ALA A 108 -19.79 -11.29 3.60
CA ALA A 108 -20.13 -9.96 4.14
C ALA A 108 -21.04 -9.14 3.21
N GLY A 109 -21.35 -9.63 2.01
CA GLY A 109 -22.23 -8.93 1.07
C GLY A 109 -21.59 -7.74 0.35
N VAL A 110 -20.27 -7.77 0.14
CA VAL A 110 -19.54 -6.75 -0.63
C VAL A 110 -20.07 -6.73 -2.08
N SER A 111 -20.23 -5.52 -2.64
CA SER A 111 -20.60 -5.35 -4.06
C SER A 111 -19.38 -5.53 -4.97
N TRP A 112 -19.59 -6.15 -6.14
CA TRP A 112 -18.52 -6.44 -7.10
C TRP A 112 -18.77 -5.70 -8.41
N ALA A 113 -17.71 -5.21 -9.04
CA ALA A 113 -17.76 -4.57 -10.36
C ALA A 113 -16.52 -4.96 -11.18
N ASP A 114 -16.67 -5.01 -12.50
CA ASP A 114 -15.56 -5.32 -13.41
C ASP A 114 -14.62 -4.14 -13.62
N THR A 115 -15.12 -2.93 -13.39
CA THR A 115 -14.41 -1.65 -13.55
C THR A 115 -14.60 -0.78 -12.32
N ALA A 116 -13.85 0.33 -12.24
CA ALA A 116 -14.12 1.38 -11.27
C ALA A 116 -15.54 1.95 -11.46
N PRO A 117 -16.24 2.36 -10.39
CA PRO A 117 -17.48 3.11 -10.51
C PRO A 117 -17.26 4.43 -11.27
N ASP A 118 -18.17 4.73 -12.19
CA ASP A 118 -18.09 5.95 -13.03
C ASP A 118 -18.39 7.24 -12.26
N ASP A 119 -19.06 7.13 -11.08
CA ASP A 119 -19.53 8.24 -10.26
C ASP A 119 -18.62 8.60 -9.08
N LEU A 120 -17.35 8.13 -9.09
CA LEU A 120 -16.38 8.46 -8.05
C LEU A 120 -16.08 9.96 -8.02
N GLY A 121 -16.22 10.56 -6.85
CA GLY A 121 -15.99 11.97 -6.59
C GLY A 121 -15.07 12.25 -5.40
N ALA A 122 -14.79 13.52 -5.13
CA ALA A 122 -13.89 13.93 -4.03
C ALA A 122 -14.38 13.49 -2.63
N ASN A 123 -15.66 13.14 -2.49
CA ASN A 123 -16.27 12.65 -1.25
C ASN A 123 -16.32 11.11 -1.17
N ASP A 124 -15.57 10.42 -1.99
CA ASP A 124 -15.42 8.97 -1.97
C ASP A 124 -13.97 8.61 -1.55
N LEU A 125 -13.64 7.35 -1.48
CA LEU A 125 -12.29 6.86 -1.21
C LEU A 125 -11.95 5.76 -2.19
N CYS A 126 -10.75 5.80 -2.75
CA CYS A 126 -10.19 4.69 -3.51
C CYS A 126 -9.13 3.96 -2.67
N ILE A 127 -9.12 2.63 -2.73
CA ILE A 127 -8.08 1.80 -2.12
C ILE A 127 -7.35 1.06 -3.25
N ASP A 128 -6.05 1.31 -3.35
CA ASP A 128 -5.14 0.61 -4.27
C ASP A 128 -4.55 -0.61 -3.56
N ALA A 129 -5.05 -1.78 -3.87
CA ALA A 129 -4.57 -3.08 -3.41
C ALA A 129 -4.23 -3.99 -4.61
N LEU A 130 -3.76 -3.41 -5.74
CA LEU A 130 -3.48 -4.18 -6.95
C LEU A 130 -2.17 -4.94 -6.85
N LEU A 131 -1.06 -4.26 -6.54
CA LEU A 131 0.30 -4.82 -6.54
C LEU A 131 1.06 -4.37 -5.28
N GLY A 132 1.73 -5.28 -4.60
CA GLY A 132 2.62 -5.03 -3.46
C GLY A 132 4.09 -5.25 -3.83
N ILE A 133 4.90 -5.73 -2.88
CA ILE A 133 6.37 -5.93 -3.00
C ILE A 133 6.81 -6.92 -4.09
N GLY A 134 5.89 -7.51 -4.84
CA GLY A 134 6.21 -8.42 -5.96
C GLY A 134 6.65 -7.73 -7.25
N VAL A 135 6.53 -6.40 -7.33
CA VAL A 135 6.92 -5.61 -8.50
C VAL A 135 8.42 -5.37 -8.50
N SER A 136 9.04 -5.47 -9.70
CA SER A 136 10.46 -5.15 -9.90
C SER A 136 10.63 -4.21 -11.08
N SER A 137 11.42 -3.16 -10.89
CA SER A 137 11.84 -2.21 -11.95
C SER A 137 13.12 -2.65 -12.67
N SER A 138 13.67 -3.84 -12.33
CA SER A 138 14.91 -4.34 -12.93
C SER A 138 14.79 -4.48 -14.46
N PRO A 139 15.76 -3.97 -15.23
CA PRO A 139 15.79 -4.15 -16.68
C PRO A 139 15.95 -5.62 -17.11
N HIS A 140 16.37 -6.51 -16.20
CA HIS A 140 16.50 -7.94 -16.42
C HIS A 140 15.21 -8.71 -16.09
N SER A 141 14.22 -8.04 -15.50
CA SER A 141 12.90 -8.64 -15.29
C SER A 141 12.17 -8.70 -16.62
N PRO A 142 11.59 -9.85 -17.03
CA PRO A 142 10.86 -9.91 -18.28
C PRO A 142 9.72 -8.88 -18.25
N ALA A 143 9.84 -7.85 -19.10
CA ALA A 143 8.82 -6.83 -19.25
C ALA A 143 7.56 -7.46 -19.87
N ARG A 144 6.70 -8.02 -19.05
CA ARG A 144 5.36 -8.39 -19.48
C ARG A 144 4.51 -7.14 -19.49
N ALA A 145 3.96 -6.80 -20.65
CA ALA A 145 3.00 -5.71 -20.74
C ALA A 145 1.89 -5.92 -19.68
N PRO A 146 1.55 -4.89 -18.89
CA PRO A 146 0.48 -5.02 -17.92
C PRO A 146 -0.83 -5.40 -18.64
N ASP A 147 -1.61 -6.28 -18.03
CA ASP A 147 -2.93 -6.65 -18.47
C ASP A 147 -3.81 -5.40 -18.66
N ALA A 148 -4.70 -5.42 -19.62
CA ALA A 148 -5.60 -4.31 -19.93
C ALA A 148 -6.48 -3.92 -18.72
N ARG A 149 -6.97 -4.90 -17.95
CA ARG A 149 -7.77 -4.65 -16.74
C ARG A 149 -6.94 -3.98 -15.63
N LEU A 150 -5.70 -4.46 -15.41
CA LEU A 150 -4.77 -3.82 -14.46
C LEU A 150 -4.50 -2.37 -14.87
N ARG A 151 -4.23 -2.12 -16.15
CA ARG A 151 -3.99 -0.77 -16.65
C ARG A 151 -5.21 0.13 -16.46
N ALA A 152 -6.41 -0.36 -16.74
CA ALA A 152 -7.65 0.38 -16.54
C ALA A 152 -7.87 0.74 -15.05
N CYS A 153 -7.63 -0.20 -14.12
CA CYS A 153 -7.70 0.09 -12.68
C CYS A 153 -6.66 1.14 -12.24
N LEU A 154 -5.40 1.02 -12.71
CA LEU A 154 -4.36 2.01 -12.40
C LEU A 154 -4.72 3.40 -12.91
N GLN A 155 -5.22 3.50 -14.16
CA GLN A 155 -5.68 4.77 -14.72
C GLN A 155 -6.83 5.36 -13.91
N ALA A 156 -7.81 4.54 -13.53
CA ALA A 156 -8.93 4.99 -12.69
C ALA A 156 -8.46 5.52 -11.32
N LEU A 157 -7.49 4.85 -10.67
CA LEU A 157 -6.88 5.30 -9.42
C LEU A 157 -6.12 6.62 -9.59
N HIS A 158 -5.34 6.75 -10.67
CA HIS A 158 -4.52 7.94 -10.91
C HIS A 158 -5.37 9.17 -11.27
N HIS A 159 -6.47 8.98 -12.00
CA HIS A 159 -7.34 10.06 -12.46
C HIS A 159 -8.52 10.33 -11.52
N SER A 160 -8.72 9.51 -10.50
CA SER A 160 -9.80 9.69 -9.54
C SER A 160 -9.65 11.03 -8.81
N PRO A 161 -10.74 11.81 -8.67
CA PRO A 161 -10.77 12.99 -7.79
C PRO A 161 -10.84 12.62 -6.30
N ALA A 162 -11.10 11.36 -5.95
CA ALA A 162 -11.13 10.86 -4.59
C ALA A 162 -9.72 10.70 -4.01
N PRO A 163 -9.55 10.85 -2.68
CA PRO A 163 -8.35 10.39 -2.00
C PRO A 163 -8.04 8.93 -2.31
N VAL A 164 -6.75 8.59 -2.36
CA VAL A 164 -6.30 7.22 -2.59
C VAL A 164 -5.46 6.72 -1.43
N LEU A 165 -5.79 5.54 -0.92
CA LEU A 165 -5.02 4.77 0.04
C LEU A 165 -4.39 3.57 -0.66
N ALA A 166 -3.07 3.55 -0.81
CA ALA A 166 -2.33 2.38 -1.29
C ALA A 166 -2.05 1.42 -0.11
N VAL A 167 -2.34 0.15 -0.33
CA VAL A 167 -2.04 -0.94 0.59
C VAL A 167 -0.64 -1.45 0.29
N ASP A 168 0.23 -1.42 1.26
CA ASP A 168 1.65 -1.78 1.23
C ASP A 168 2.52 -0.81 0.42
N LEU A 169 2.22 -0.60 -0.86
CA LEU A 169 2.92 0.28 -1.81
C LEU A 169 1.93 0.83 -2.84
N PRO A 170 2.17 2.02 -3.40
CA PRO A 170 1.52 2.42 -4.64
C PRO A 170 1.77 1.37 -5.73
N SER A 171 0.72 0.88 -6.36
CA SER A 171 0.84 -0.22 -7.32
C SER A 171 1.71 0.14 -8.51
N GLY A 172 2.65 -0.76 -8.82
CA GLY A 172 3.65 -0.55 -9.87
C GLY A 172 4.98 0.02 -9.37
N LEU A 173 5.05 0.50 -8.13
CA LEU A 173 6.29 0.99 -7.52
C LEU A 173 7.16 -0.20 -7.06
N ASP A 174 8.44 -0.16 -7.38
CA ASP A 174 9.43 -1.09 -6.88
C ASP A 174 9.81 -0.72 -5.44
N ALA A 175 9.64 -1.68 -4.52
CA ALA A 175 9.80 -1.49 -3.09
C ALA A 175 11.22 -1.11 -2.67
N ASP A 176 12.22 -1.49 -3.45
CA ASP A 176 13.63 -1.27 -3.11
C ASP A 176 14.19 0.01 -3.74
N THR A 177 13.75 0.36 -4.95
CA THR A 177 14.31 1.46 -5.74
C THR A 177 13.44 2.72 -5.76
N GLY A 178 12.13 2.59 -5.58
CA GLY A 178 11.17 3.69 -5.73
C GLY A 178 10.94 4.10 -7.18
N GLN A 179 11.32 3.28 -8.14
CA GLN A 179 10.99 3.47 -9.54
C GLN A 179 9.75 2.68 -9.92
N PHE A 180 8.95 3.20 -10.85
CA PHE A 180 7.86 2.40 -11.40
C PHE A 180 8.40 1.37 -12.40
N ALA A 181 7.84 0.18 -12.35
CA ALA A 181 8.07 -0.83 -13.36
C ALA A 181 7.54 -0.35 -14.72
N ALA A 182 8.12 -0.87 -15.80
CA ALA A 182 7.80 -0.46 -17.16
C ALA A 182 6.29 -0.59 -17.46
N GLY A 183 5.68 0.50 -17.91
CA GLY A 183 4.26 0.58 -18.27
C GLY A 183 3.30 0.66 -17.09
N LEU A 184 3.80 0.86 -15.85
CA LEU A 184 2.98 1.01 -14.63
C LEU A 184 3.08 2.41 -14.00
N ALA A 185 3.94 3.29 -14.54
CA ALA A 185 4.01 4.68 -14.08
C ALA A 185 2.68 5.40 -14.31
N PRO A 186 2.29 6.32 -13.40
CA PRO A 186 1.15 7.20 -13.62
C PRO A 186 1.32 8.03 -14.90
N ASP A 187 0.29 8.03 -15.74
CA ASP A 187 0.19 9.02 -16.81
C ASP A 187 -0.20 10.37 -16.19
N THR A 188 0.52 11.45 -16.50
CA THR A 188 0.15 12.79 -16.03
C THR A 188 -0.99 13.30 -16.89
N PRO A 189 -2.22 13.45 -16.37
CA PRO A 189 -3.33 13.94 -17.18
C PRO A 189 -3.10 15.39 -17.58
N PRO A 190 -3.25 15.74 -18.86
CA PRO A 190 -2.95 17.09 -19.38
C PRO A 190 -3.78 18.23 -18.75
N HIS A 191 -4.91 17.92 -18.16
CA HIS A 191 -5.86 18.90 -17.62
C HIS A 191 -5.79 19.12 -16.10
N LEU A 192 -4.94 18.39 -15.38
CA LEU A 192 -4.76 18.54 -13.92
C LEU A 192 -3.67 19.55 -13.53
N HIS A 193 -3.06 20.24 -14.50
CA HIS A 193 -2.00 21.23 -14.22
C HIS A 193 -2.43 22.43 -13.35
N HIS A 194 -3.72 22.59 -13.07
CA HIS A 194 -4.26 23.76 -12.34
C HIS A 194 -5.00 23.39 -11.03
N GLN A 195 -5.13 22.10 -10.71
CA GLN A 195 -5.79 21.67 -9.47
C GLN A 195 -4.78 20.88 -8.61
N ALA A 196 -4.82 21.10 -7.30
CA ALA A 196 -4.06 20.27 -6.37
C ALA A 196 -4.50 18.80 -6.52
N PRO A 197 -3.56 17.87 -6.67
CA PRO A 197 -3.91 16.45 -6.76
C PRO A 197 -4.64 15.99 -5.47
N PRO A 198 -5.55 15.03 -5.59
CA PRO A 198 -6.22 14.48 -4.41
C PRO A 198 -5.19 13.88 -3.44
N PRO A 199 -5.49 13.87 -2.14
CA PRO A 199 -4.58 13.32 -1.14
C PRO A 199 -4.22 11.85 -1.45
N ARG A 200 -2.92 11.55 -1.34
CA ARG A 200 -2.37 10.20 -1.48
C ARG A 200 -1.84 9.73 -0.13
N HIS A 201 -2.15 8.50 0.21
CA HIS A 201 -1.72 7.85 1.43
C HIS A 201 -1.22 6.45 1.11
N THR A 202 -0.23 5.99 1.86
CA THR A 202 0.25 4.60 1.77
C THR A 202 0.29 4.00 3.16
N LEU A 203 -0.33 2.84 3.34
CA LEU A 203 -0.17 2.00 4.51
C LEU A 203 0.87 0.94 4.22
N SER A 204 2.11 1.16 4.64
CA SER A 204 3.14 0.13 4.57
C SER A 204 2.87 -0.93 5.63
N LEU A 205 2.90 -2.18 5.23
CA LEU A 205 2.59 -3.33 6.08
C LEU A 205 3.88 -4.04 6.51
N LEU A 206 3.92 -4.49 7.75
CA LEU A 206 5.01 -5.22 8.38
C LEU A 206 6.29 -4.39 8.53
N THR A 207 6.81 -3.79 7.46
CA THR A 207 8.04 -2.99 7.42
C THR A 207 7.88 -1.76 6.56
N LEU A 208 8.77 -0.76 6.74
CA LEU A 208 8.94 0.32 5.77
C LEU A 208 9.92 -0.09 4.68
N LYS A 209 9.56 0.20 3.42
CA LYS A 209 10.37 -0.11 2.24
C LYS A 209 11.13 1.12 1.76
N PRO A 210 12.42 0.99 1.34
CA PRO A 210 13.20 2.12 0.84
C PRO A 210 12.54 2.86 -0.31
N GLY A 211 11.87 2.13 -1.21
CA GLY A 211 11.21 2.67 -2.38
C GLY A 211 10.13 3.70 -2.09
N LEU A 212 9.52 3.69 -0.92
CA LEU A 212 8.54 4.71 -0.51
C LEU A 212 9.16 6.11 -0.33
N PHE A 213 10.47 6.18 -0.11
CA PHE A 213 11.19 7.41 0.26
C PHE A 213 12.24 7.81 -0.76
N THR A 214 12.37 7.07 -1.86
CA THR A 214 13.36 7.29 -2.91
C THR A 214 12.70 7.47 -4.28
N ALA A 215 13.41 8.10 -5.21
CA ALA A 215 12.99 8.31 -6.60
C ALA A 215 11.52 8.80 -6.71
N ALA A 216 10.72 8.18 -7.58
CA ALA A 216 9.30 8.51 -7.77
C ALA A 216 8.42 8.15 -6.55
N GLY A 217 8.89 7.25 -5.70
CA GLY A 217 8.13 6.84 -4.50
C GLY A 217 7.90 7.97 -3.52
N ARG A 218 8.78 8.97 -3.45
CA ARG A 218 8.62 10.15 -2.59
C ARG A 218 7.34 10.92 -2.87
N ASP A 219 6.98 11.02 -4.15
CA ASP A 219 5.78 11.76 -4.57
C ASP A 219 4.57 10.82 -4.63
N ALA A 220 4.76 9.58 -5.10
CA ALA A 220 3.69 8.61 -5.28
C ALA A 220 3.11 8.09 -3.96
N ALA A 221 3.94 7.88 -2.93
CA ALA A 221 3.50 7.34 -1.65
C ALA A 221 2.63 8.32 -0.84
N GLY A 222 2.77 9.63 -1.06
CA GLY A 222 2.05 10.64 -0.30
C GLY A 222 2.38 10.57 1.20
N GLN A 223 1.35 10.56 2.04
CA GLN A 223 1.54 10.38 3.48
C GLN A 223 1.68 8.89 3.81
N VAL A 224 2.82 8.51 4.37
CA VAL A 224 3.13 7.11 4.69
C VAL A 224 2.74 6.80 6.14
N TRP A 225 2.09 5.66 6.31
CA TRP A 225 1.74 5.04 7.58
C TRP A 225 2.39 3.67 7.66
N LEU A 226 2.72 3.20 8.85
CA LEU A 226 3.21 1.85 9.10
C LEU A 226 2.29 1.12 10.05
N ASP A 227 1.93 -0.09 9.70
CA ASP A 227 1.40 -1.10 10.63
C ASP A 227 2.34 -2.32 10.60
N ASP A 228 2.94 -2.62 11.75
CA ASP A 228 3.86 -3.74 11.91
C ASP A 228 3.14 -5.10 12.01
N LEU A 229 1.81 -5.10 11.95
CA LEU A 229 0.95 -6.27 12.09
C LEU A 229 1.14 -7.04 13.42
N GLY A 230 1.69 -6.37 14.43
CA GLY A 230 2.07 -6.98 15.71
C GLY A 230 3.21 -7.99 15.58
N VAL A 231 4.10 -7.75 14.64
CA VAL A 231 5.31 -8.56 14.39
C VAL A 231 6.54 -7.70 14.66
N GLU A 232 7.40 -8.16 15.54
CA GLU A 232 8.69 -7.52 15.78
C GLU A 232 9.73 -8.02 14.76
N PRO A 233 10.61 -7.14 14.24
CA PRO A 233 11.65 -7.53 13.28
C PRO A 233 12.66 -8.54 13.82
N GLY A 234 12.70 -8.78 15.12
CA GLY A 234 13.62 -9.74 15.76
C GLY A 234 15.08 -9.37 15.49
N HIS A 235 15.84 -10.35 14.94
CA HIS A 235 17.25 -10.17 14.59
C HIS A 235 17.50 -9.76 13.13
N GLU A 236 16.45 -9.52 12.33
CA GLU A 236 16.62 -9.07 10.93
C GLU A 236 17.17 -7.64 10.92
N PRO A 237 18.39 -7.41 10.40
CA PRO A 237 18.97 -6.08 10.38
C PRO A 237 18.31 -5.22 9.30
N PRO A 238 18.07 -3.92 9.56
CA PRO A 238 17.60 -3.01 8.54
C PRO A 238 18.64 -2.81 7.43
N ASN A 239 18.17 -2.62 6.21
CA ASN A 239 19.02 -2.35 5.05
C ASN A 239 19.44 -0.88 4.95
N ALA A 240 18.61 0.01 5.49
CA ALA A 240 18.83 1.46 5.54
C ALA A 240 18.03 2.08 6.68
N TRP A 241 18.21 3.36 6.87
CA TRP A 241 17.48 4.16 7.84
C TRP A 241 16.88 5.40 7.18
N LEU A 242 15.60 5.63 7.37
CA LEU A 242 14.99 6.92 7.11
C LEU A 242 15.36 7.83 8.27
N SER A 243 16.25 8.80 8.03
CA SER A 243 16.66 9.78 9.03
C SER A 243 15.96 11.10 8.75
N GLY A 244 15.53 11.78 9.81
CA GLY A 244 15.13 13.18 9.74
C GLY A 244 16.34 14.09 9.45
N PRO A 245 16.14 15.40 9.23
CA PRO A 245 17.25 16.34 9.10
C PRO A 245 18.11 16.25 10.35
N ALA A 246 19.37 15.84 10.16
CA ALA A 246 20.33 15.81 11.24
C ALA A 246 20.48 17.24 11.78
N LEU A 247 20.04 17.49 13.00
CA LEU A 247 20.48 18.69 13.72
C LEU A 247 22.00 18.61 13.79
N PRO A 248 22.75 19.66 13.38
CA PRO A 248 24.20 19.64 13.50
C PRO A 248 24.53 19.32 14.95
N ALA A 249 25.30 18.25 15.16
CA ALA A 249 25.80 17.92 16.49
C ALA A 249 26.45 19.20 17.03
N SER A 250 25.98 19.72 18.16
CA SER A 250 26.60 20.85 18.83
C SER A 250 28.07 20.46 19.04
N ARG A 251 28.98 21.17 18.39
CA ARG A 251 30.42 21.01 18.64
C ARG A 251 30.62 21.23 20.11
N ALA A 252 30.84 20.16 20.86
CA ALA A 252 31.32 20.24 22.20
C ALA A 252 32.59 21.10 22.12
N HIS A 253 32.56 22.26 22.72
CA HIS A 253 33.75 23.12 22.90
C HIS A 253 34.76 22.30 23.68
N ALA A 254 35.74 21.77 22.97
CA ALA A 254 36.98 21.32 23.61
C ALA A 254 37.62 22.56 24.21
N SER A 255 37.36 22.79 25.49
CA SER A 255 38.12 23.78 26.29
C SER A 255 39.55 23.28 26.38
N HIS A 256 40.42 23.80 25.54
CA HIS A 256 41.86 23.79 25.80
C HIS A 256 42.10 24.63 27.06
N LYS A 257 42.35 23.93 28.16
CA LYS A 257 43.13 24.54 29.27
C LYS A 257 44.59 24.40 28.89
N GLY A 258 45.23 25.54 28.54
CA GLY A 258 46.66 25.73 28.61
C GLY A 258 47.08 26.01 30.05
#